data_8da09b023aaa527ee6420854236a6e5b
#
_entry.id   8da09b023aaa527ee6420854236a6e5b
#
_cell.length_a   1.000
_cell.length_b   1.000
_cell.length_c   1.000
_cell.angle_alpha   90.00
_cell.angle_beta   90.00
_cell.angle_gamma   90.00
#
_symmetry.space_group_name_H-M   'P 1'
#
loop_
_entity.id
_entity.type
_entity.pdbx_description
1 polymer ?
#
loop_
_entity_poly.entity_id
_entity_poly.type
_entity_poly.pdbx_seq_one_letter_code
_entity_poly.pdbx_strand_id
1 'polypeptide(L)'
;MKGTYAYSLDRETFSGVFNSRDEAFRAGCMAADRLHTQLTEIYVGQRVAGDPQADLHAWEVVKSMKDRARAAAGDDAGDYLKHVTAEQARDLDGAIESAILRWLAGHKLGPTFFRIEAVSEHPLPTITYAGFGQNGDESEVHDIGESEYPLVR
;
A
#
# COMPACT_ATOMS: atom_id res chain seq x y z
N MET A 1 -14.69 8.94 -4.73
CA MET A 1 -13.26 8.82 -5.06
C MET A 1 -13.06 7.50 -5.78
N LYS A 2 -12.47 7.50 -6.97
CA LYS A 2 -12.01 6.25 -7.58
C LYS A 2 -10.90 5.72 -6.69
N GLY A 3 -11.10 4.53 -6.12
CA GLY A 3 -10.08 3.88 -5.31
C GLY A 3 -8.83 3.66 -6.17
N THR A 4 -7.68 4.03 -5.67
CA THR A 4 -6.40 3.71 -6.28
C THR A 4 -5.88 2.43 -5.66
N TYR A 5 -5.28 1.57 -6.47
CA TYR A 5 -4.74 0.30 -6.04
C TYR A 5 -3.23 0.26 -6.22
N ALA A 6 -2.58 -0.58 -5.44
CA ALA A 6 -1.17 -0.88 -5.54
C ALA A 6 -0.95 -2.38 -5.40
N TYR A 7 0.17 -2.89 -5.91
CA TYR A 7 0.57 -4.28 -5.70
C TYR A 7 1.80 -4.37 -4.81
N SER A 8 1.99 -5.53 -4.21
CA SER A 8 3.19 -5.90 -3.46
C SER A 8 3.60 -7.33 -3.78
N LEU A 9 4.89 -7.59 -3.76
CA LEU A 9 5.48 -8.91 -3.94
C LEU A 9 5.95 -9.54 -2.61
N ASP A 10 6.01 -8.73 -1.55
CA ASP A 10 6.52 -9.11 -0.22
C ASP A 10 5.50 -8.86 0.90
N ARG A 11 4.31 -8.35 0.55
CA ARG A 11 3.25 -7.92 1.47
C ARG A 11 3.60 -6.67 2.31
N GLU A 12 4.80 -6.17 2.24
CA GLU A 12 5.27 -5.04 3.02
C GLU A 12 5.35 -3.76 2.17
N THR A 13 5.94 -3.86 0.99
CA THR A 13 6.18 -2.73 0.12
C THR A 13 5.18 -2.70 -1.04
N PHE A 14 4.26 -1.74 -1.00
CA PHE A 14 3.26 -1.55 -2.05
C PHE A 14 3.69 -0.52 -3.09
N SER A 15 3.64 -0.92 -4.34
CA SER A 15 4.12 -0.15 -5.49
C SER A 15 3.03 0.17 -6.50
N GLY A 16 3.19 1.29 -7.18
CA GLY A 16 2.33 1.73 -8.27
C GLY A 16 1.05 2.44 -7.82
N VAL A 17 0.34 2.96 -8.81
CA VAL A 17 -0.97 3.61 -8.66
C VAL A 17 -1.83 3.16 -9.84
N PHE A 18 -2.86 2.36 -9.57
CA PHE A 18 -3.70 1.74 -10.57
C PHE A 18 -5.17 2.06 -10.32
N ASN A 19 -5.97 2.13 -11.37
CA ASN A 19 -7.39 2.47 -11.25
C ASN A 19 -8.27 1.27 -10.85
N SER A 20 -7.75 0.06 -10.97
CA SER A 20 -8.46 -1.16 -10.61
C SER A 20 -7.53 -2.20 -9.97
N ARG A 21 -8.14 -3.15 -9.25
CA ARG A 21 -7.43 -4.32 -8.72
C ARG A 21 -6.76 -5.13 -9.81
N ASP A 22 -7.47 -5.33 -10.93
CA ASP A 22 -6.98 -6.13 -12.04
C ASP A 22 -5.74 -5.49 -12.70
N GLU A 23 -5.72 -4.17 -12.83
CA GLU A 23 -4.54 -3.45 -13.32
C GLU A 23 -3.36 -3.61 -12.35
N ALA A 24 -3.59 -3.44 -11.05
CA ALA A 24 -2.56 -3.62 -10.04
C ALA A 24 -2.02 -5.07 -10.03
N PHE A 25 -2.92 -6.05 -10.10
CA PHE A 25 -2.54 -7.47 -10.17
C PHE A 25 -1.69 -7.78 -11.41
N ARG A 26 -2.11 -7.33 -12.60
CA ARG A 26 -1.34 -7.52 -13.84
C ARG A 26 0.04 -6.88 -13.75
N ALA A 27 0.13 -5.69 -13.20
CA ALA A 27 1.41 -5.01 -13.00
C ALA A 27 2.31 -5.79 -12.02
N GLY A 28 1.74 -6.36 -10.97
CA GLY A 28 2.43 -7.24 -10.04
C GLY A 28 2.96 -8.51 -10.71
N CYS A 29 2.15 -9.16 -11.56
CA CYS A 29 2.58 -10.32 -12.35
C CYS A 29 3.78 -9.98 -13.25
N MET A 30 3.72 -8.85 -13.96
CA MET A 30 4.83 -8.39 -14.80
C MET A 30 6.09 -8.06 -14.00
N ALA A 31 5.93 -7.53 -12.78
CA ALA A 31 7.05 -7.24 -11.90
C ALA A 31 7.69 -8.53 -11.36
N ALA A 32 6.89 -9.52 -10.97
CA ALA A 32 7.34 -10.83 -10.53
C ALA A 32 8.12 -11.57 -11.62
N ASP A 33 7.62 -11.54 -12.85
CA ASP A 33 8.26 -12.16 -14.02
C ASP A 33 9.66 -11.57 -14.28
N ARG A 34 9.80 -10.25 -14.17
CA ARG A 34 11.08 -9.56 -14.36
C ARG A 34 12.12 -9.91 -13.29
N LEU A 35 11.68 -10.18 -12.07
CA LEU A 35 12.58 -10.50 -10.97
C LEU A 35 13.08 -11.95 -11.00
N HIS A 36 12.53 -12.80 -11.85
CA HIS A 36 12.87 -14.23 -11.96
C HIS A 36 12.83 -14.97 -10.62
N THR A 37 12.00 -14.48 -9.69
CA THR A 37 11.83 -15.05 -8.35
C THR A 37 10.70 -16.07 -8.36
N GLN A 38 10.86 -17.13 -7.56
CA GLN A 38 9.81 -18.16 -7.36
C GLN A 38 8.74 -17.62 -6.40
N LEU A 39 8.07 -16.53 -6.80
CA LEU A 39 6.93 -16.02 -6.07
C LEU A 39 5.71 -16.88 -6.40
N THR A 40 4.94 -17.20 -5.38
CA THR A 40 3.70 -17.97 -5.52
C THR A 40 2.46 -17.10 -5.53
N GLU A 41 2.58 -15.87 -5.04
CA GLU A 41 1.45 -14.97 -4.83
C GLU A 41 1.83 -13.50 -4.97
N ILE A 42 0.83 -12.68 -5.25
CA ILE A 42 0.90 -11.22 -5.30
C ILE A 42 -0.15 -10.66 -4.38
N TYR A 43 0.19 -9.60 -3.68
CA TYR A 43 -0.72 -8.86 -2.83
C TYR A 43 -1.22 -7.60 -3.57
N VAL A 44 -2.53 -7.37 -3.53
CA VAL A 44 -3.14 -6.16 -4.05
C VAL A 44 -3.89 -5.47 -2.93
N GLY A 45 -3.57 -4.21 -2.70
CA GLY A 45 -4.19 -3.39 -1.67
C GLY A 45 -4.76 -2.09 -2.23
N GLN A 46 -5.73 -1.54 -1.53
CA GLN A 46 -6.32 -0.25 -1.84
C GLN A 46 -5.51 0.85 -1.16
N ARG A 47 -5.06 1.83 -1.94
CA ARG A 47 -4.43 3.05 -1.42
C ARG A 47 -5.49 4.00 -0.92
N VAL A 48 -5.45 4.30 0.35
CA VAL A 48 -6.31 5.29 1.00
C VAL A 48 -5.45 6.48 1.40
N ALA A 49 -5.93 7.69 1.15
CA ALA A 49 -5.22 8.89 1.58
C ALA A 49 -4.93 8.83 3.08
N GLY A 50 -3.74 9.23 3.46
CA GLY A 50 -3.36 9.29 4.86
C GLY A 50 -4.27 10.23 5.65
N ASP A 51 -4.51 9.88 6.89
CA ASP A 51 -5.18 10.73 7.84
C ASP A 51 -4.19 11.84 8.26
N PRO A 52 -4.57 13.12 8.26
CA PRO A 52 -3.75 14.18 8.78
C PRO A 52 -3.43 14.06 10.28
N GLN A 53 -4.05 13.12 10.99
CA GLN A 53 -3.87 12.88 12.43
C GLN A 53 -4.02 14.18 13.24
N ALA A 54 -5.11 14.89 12.93
CA ALA A 54 -5.43 16.17 13.54
C ALA A 54 -6.15 16.03 14.90
N ASP A 55 -6.22 14.82 15.42
CA ASP A 55 -6.89 14.41 16.66
C ASP A 55 -6.05 14.74 17.91
N LEU A 56 -5.53 15.97 17.97
CA LEU A 56 -4.92 16.48 19.21
C LEU A 56 -6.00 16.55 20.29
N HIS A 57 -5.79 15.83 21.39
CA HIS A 57 -6.76 15.77 22.47
C HIS A 57 -6.82 17.10 23.25
N ALA A 58 -8.02 17.63 23.42
CA ALA A 58 -8.29 18.81 24.27
C ALA A 58 -7.63 18.68 25.64
N TRP A 59 -7.53 17.46 26.15
CA TRP A 59 -6.90 17.14 27.42
C TRP A 59 -5.44 17.56 27.51
N GLU A 60 -4.67 17.40 26.43
CA GLU A 60 -3.27 17.83 26.36
C GLU A 60 -3.15 19.35 26.35
N VAL A 61 -4.04 20.02 25.62
CA VAL A 61 -4.10 21.47 25.56
C VAL A 61 -4.47 22.04 26.92
N VAL A 62 -5.52 21.54 27.55
CA VAL A 62 -5.96 21.95 28.89
C VAL A 62 -4.85 21.71 29.92
N LYS A 63 -4.18 20.58 29.87
CA LYS A 63 -3.02 20.30 30.74
C LYS A 63 -1.91 21.31 30.56
N SER A 64 -1.52 21.58 29.32
CA SER A 64 -0.48 22.57 29.01
C SER A 64 -0.84 23.97 29.49
N MET A 65 -2.12 24.38 29.35
CA MET A 65 -2.60 25.66 29.85
C MET A 65 -2.52 25.76 31.39
N LYS A 66 -2.92 24.70 32.08
CA LYS A 66 -2.82 24.62 33.56
C LYS A 66 -1.38 24.71 34.04
N ASP A 67 -0.49 23.96 33.40
CA ASP A 67 0.92 23.94 33.77
C ASP A 67 1.56 25.30 33.58
N ARG A 68 1.25 26.01 32.49
CA ARG A 68 1.72 27.40 32.24
C ARG A 68 1.15 28.39 33.23
N ALA A 69 -0.13 28.30 33.56
CA ALA A 69 -0.75 29.19 34.55
C ALA A 69 -0.11 28.99 35.93
N ARG A 70 0.13 27.76 36.33
CA ARG A 70 0.81 27.44 37.60
C ARG A 70 2.26 27.95 37.60
N ALA A 71 2.98 27.85 36.50
CA ALA A 71 4.33 28.38 36.39
C ALA A 71 4.37 29.94 36.51
N ALA A 72 3.31 30.58 36.02
CA ALA A 72 3.22 32.06 36.03
C ALA A 72 2.69 32.62 37.35
N ALA A 73 1.71 31.99 37.99
CA ALA A 73 0.99 32.53 39.15
C ALA A 73 1.03 31.64 40.41
N GLY A 74 1.77 30.51 40.37
CA GLY A 74 1.91 29.60 41.51
C GLY A 74 0.56 29.02 41.96
N ASP A 75 0.32 29.02 43.26
CA ASP A 75 -0.88 28.47 43.92
C ASP A 75 -2.16 29.24 43.56
N ASP A 76 -2.04 30.53 43.19
CA ASP A 76 -3.19 31.34 42.78
C ASP A 76 -3.88 30.80 41.49
N ALA A 77 -3.17 30.05 40.69
CA ALA A 77 -3.70 29.34 39.52
C ALA A 77 -4.34 27.98 39.81
N GLY A 78 -4.44 27.56 41.08
CA GLY A 78 -4.86 26.20 41.46
C GLY A 78 -6.26 25.78 40.96
N ASP A 79 -7.16 26.72 40.82
CA ASP A 79 -8.53 26.49 40.35
C ASP A 79 -8.75 26.72 38.85
N TYR A 80 -7.71 27.17 38.13
CA TYR A 80 -7.80 27.41 36.69
C TYR A 80 -8.03 26.10 35.94
N LEU A 81 -9.12 26.05 35.16
CA LEU A 81 -9.56 24.88 34.37
C LEU A 81 -9.74 23.60 35.20
N LYS A 82 -10.00 23.70 36.49
CA LYS A 82 -10.15 22.53 37.40
C LYS A 82 -11.38 21.70 37.06
N HIS A 83 -12.43 22.31 36.58
CA HIS A 83 -13.74 21.70 36.39
C HIS A 83 -14.16 21.62 34.92
N VAL A 84 -13.22 21.37 34.00
CA VAL A 84 -13.54 21.11 32.60
C VAL A 84 -14.36 19.81 32.51
N THR A 85 -15.57 19.92 32.00
CA THR A 85 -16.45 18.75 31.80
C THR A 85 -16.07 17.96 30.54
N ALA A 86 -16.53 16.72 30.48
CA ALA A 86 -16.32 15.87 29.29
C ALA A 86 -16.97 16.46 28.01
N GLU A 87 -18.07 17.21 28.16
CA GLU A 87 -18.71 17.91 27.05
C GLU A 87 -17.86 19.06 26.55
N GLN A 88 -17.33 19.89 27.45
CA GLN A 88 -16.42 20.99 27.12
C GLN A 88 -15.12 20.49 26.50
N ALA A 89 -14.60 19.36 26.97
CA ALA A 89 -13.41 18.74 26.36
C ALA A 89 -13.69 18.28 24.93
N ARG A 90 -14.83 17.63 24.65
CA ARG A 90 -15.25 17.22 23.32
C ARG A 90 -15.48 18.39 22.36
N ASP A 91 -16.06 19.48 22.87
CA ASP A 91 -16.24 20.71 22.08
C ASP A 91 -14.87 21.30 21.67
N LEU A 92 -13.92 21.31 22.60
CA LEU A 92 -12.55 21.76 22.34
C LEU A 92 -11.83 20.83 21.36
N ASP A 93 -11.98 19.50 21.47
CA ASP A 93 -11.43 18.52 20.51
C ASP A 93 -11.89 18.87 19.09
N GLY A 94 -13.19 19.03 18.87
CA GLY A 94 -13.75 19.38 17.57
C GLY A 94 -13.29 20.75 17.05
N ALA A 95 -13.09 21.73 17.93
CA ALA A 95 -12.59 23.03 17.55
C ALA A 95 -11.11 22.98 17.12
N ILE A 96 -10.27 22.22 17.82
CA ILE A 96 -8.85 22.01 17.51
C ILE A 96 -8.71 21.28 16.17
N GLU A 97 -9.41 20.16 16.00
CA GLU A 97 -9.40 19.37 14.76
C GLU A 97 -9.80 20.23 13.56
N SER A 98 -10.91 20.96 13.68
CA SER A 98 -11.39 21.86 12.63
C SER A 98 -10.39 22.96 12.29
N ALA A 99 -9.69 23.52 13.28
CA ALA A 99 -8.67 24.53 13.08
C ALA A 99 -7.45 23.97 12.34
N ILE A 100 -6.98 22.78 12.72
CA ILE A 100 -5.84 22.10 12.10
C ILE A 100 -6.16 21.75 10.65
N LEU A 101 -7.31 21.11 10.40
CA LEU A 101 -7.70 20.72 9.04
C LEU A 101 -7.82 21.92 8.11
N ARG A 102 -8.40 23.02 8.59
CA ARG A 102 -8.53 24.27 7.84
C ARG A 102 -7.16 24.87 7.53
N TRP A 103 -6.26 24.87 8.49
CA TRP A 103 -4.89 25.38 8.32
C TRP A 103 -4.11 24.53 7.31
N LEU A 104 -4.15 23.19 7.43
CA LEU A 104 -3.52 22.28 6.48
C LEU A 104 -4.04 22.49 5.05
N ALA A 105 -5.36 22.62 4.88
CA ALA A 105 -5.97 22.87 3.58
C ALA A 105 -5.55 24.22 2.99
N GLY A 106 -5.56 25.29 3.79
CA GLY A 106 -5.18 26.63 3.37
C GLY A 106 -3.73 26.75 2.93
N HIS A 107 -2.84 25.98 3.53
CA HIS A 107 -1.42 25.96 3.21
C HIS A 107 -0.99 24.81 2.30
N LYS A 108 -1.93 23.97 1.84
CA LYS A 108 -1.66 22.80 0.99
C LYS A 108 -0.67 21.79 1.63
N LEU A 109 -0.75 21.66 2.95
CA LEU A 109 0.09 20.77 3.76
C LEU A 109 -0.62 19.47 4.12
N GLY A 110 -1.66 19.09 3.39
CA GLY A 110 -2.33 17.79 3.57
C GLY A 110 -1.38 16.63 3.40
N PRO A 111 -1.70 15.47 3.98
CA PRO A 111 -0.86 14.28 3.90
C PRO A 111 -0.60 13.88 2.45
N THR A 112 0.66 13.67 2.10
CA THR A 112 1.09 13.12 0.80
C THR A 112 1.31 11.61 0.85
N PHE A 113 1.28 11.03 2.05
CA PHE A 113 1.37 9.60 2.27
C PHE A 113 0.01 8.92 2.11
N PHE A 114 0.04 7.63 1.94
CA PHE A 114 -1.14 6.77 1.87
C PHE A 114 -0.94 5.57 2.80
N ARG A 115 -2.03 4.98 3.21
CA ARG A 115 -2.07 3.68 3.85
C ARG A 115 -2.68 2.67 2.91
N ILE A 116 -2.34 1.42 3.10
CA ILE A 116 -2.91 0.32 2.33
C ILE A 116 -4.00 -0.34 3.15
N GLU A 117 -5.16 -0.48 2.55
CA GLU A 117 -6.31 -1.16 3.14
C GLU A 117 -6.80 -2.29 2.22
N ALA A 118 -7.65 -3.16 2.76
CA ALA A 118 -8.30 -4.23 2.00
C ALA A 118 -7.32 -5.04 1.13
N VAL A 119 -6.18 -5.43 1.72
CA VAL A 119 -5.19 -6.26 1.05
C VAL A 119 -5.79 -7.62 0.73
N SER A 120 -5.67 -8.02 -0.52
CA SER A 120 -6.05 -9.35 -1.01
C SER A 120 -4.83 -10.05 -1.59
N GLU A 121 -4.76 -11.34 -1.34
CA GLU A 121 -3.75 -12.23 -1.83
C GLU A 121 -4.25 -12.89 -3.12
N HIS A 122 -3.40 -12.95 -4.13
CA HIS A 122 -3.71 -13.53 -5.42
C HIS A 122 -2.60 -14.49 -5.83
N PRO A 123 -2.93 -15.77 -6.09
CA PRO A 123 -1.93 -16.71 -6.57
C PRO A 123 -1.42 -16.27 -7.95
N LEU A 124 -0.12 -16.37 -8.14
CA LEU A 124 0.47 -16.23 -9.45
C LEU A 124 0.02 -17.41 -10.34
N PRO A 125 -0.36 -17.15 -11.59
CA PRO A 125 -0.63 -18.24 -12.52
C PRO A 125 0.65 -19.06 -12.67
N THR A 126 0.61 -20.29 -12.20
CA THR A 126 1.69 -21.25 -12.47
C THR A 126 1.68 -21.48 -13.98
N ILE A 127 2.66 -20.91 -14.69
CA ILE A 127 2.91 -21.32 -16.06
C ILE A 127 3.54 -22.71 -15.93
N THR A 128 2.68 -23.73 -15.91
CA THR A 128 3.15 -25.08 -16.16
C THR A 128 3.58 -25.07 -17.62
N TYR A 129 4.88 -24.94 -17.86
CA TYR A 129 5.42 -25.38 -19.12
C TYR A 129 5.07 -26.86 -19.19
N ALA A 130 4.00 -27.16 -19.87
CA ALA A 130 3.77 -28.51 -20.33
C ALA A 130 5.04 -28.86 -21.09
N GLY A 131 5.88 -29.66 -20.47
CA GLY A 131 7.10 -30.10 -21.07
C GLY A 131 6.75 -30.60 -22.45
N PHE A 132 7.43 -30.14 -23.45
CA PHE A 132 7.57 -30.86 -24.68
C PHE A 132 8.06 -32.23 -24.23
N GLY A 133 7.13 -33.16 -24.19
CA GLY A 133 7.43 -34.54 -23.88
C GLY A 133 8.50 -34.97 -24.86
N GLN A 134 9.64 -35.28 -24.33
CA GLN A 134 10.56 -36.20 -24.98
C GLN A 134 9.82 -37.53 -24.99
N ASN A 135 8.98 -37.73 -25.99
CA ASN A 135 8.65 -39.04 -26.43
C ASN A 135 9.90 -39.51 -27.18
N GLY A 136 10.78 -40.13 -26.41
CA GLY A 136 11.71 -41.07 -26.96
C GLY A 136 10.91 -42.23 -27.47
N ASP A 137 10.57 -42.21 -28.73
CA ASP A 137 10.22 -43.42 -29.46
C ASP A 137 11.45 -43.79 -30.28
N GLU A 138 12.24 -44.68 -29.68
CA GLU A 138 13.20 -45.49 -30.38
C GLU A 138 12.40 -46.50 -31.20
N SER A 139 12.25 -46.27 -32.48
CA SER A 139 12.09 -47.37 -33.41
C SER A 139 12.29 -46.91 -34.84
N GLU A 140 13.19 -47.67 -35.45
CA GLU A 140 13.36 -47.96 -36.88
C GLU A 140 14.26 -46.98 -37.66
N VAL A 141 15.51 -47.47 -37.66
CA VAL A 141 16.45 -47.29 -38.76
C VAL A 141 15.86 -47.94 -40.02
N HIS A 142 15.35 -47.13 -40.91
CA HIS A 142 15.13 -47.55 -42.28
C HIS A 142 16.32 -47.08 -43.12
N ASP A 143 17.18 -48.03 -43.38
CA ASP A 143 18.16 -48.04 -44.43
C ASP A 143 17.45 -47.86 -45.80
N ILE A 144 17.68 -46.76 -46.47
CA ILE A 144 17.39 -46.58 -47.88
C ILE A 144 18.54 -45.86 -48.55
N GLY A 145 19.35 -46.65 -49.15
CA GLY A 145 19.78 -46.58 -50.55
C GLY A 145 20.47 -45.31 -51.02
N GLU A 146 21.73 -45.52 -51.31
CA GLU A 146 22.52 -44.70 -52.23
C GLU A 146 21.70 -44.32 -53.48
N SER A 147 21.64 -43.05 -53.79
CA SER A 147 21.29 -42.62 -55.15
C SER A 147 22.25 -41.53 -55.58
N GLU A 148 23.02 -41.95 -56.57
CA GLU A 148 24.00 -41.25 -57.34
C GLU A 148 23.61 -39.83 -57.77
N TYR A 149 24.56 -38.94 -57.69
CA TYR A 149 24.52 -37.66 -58.42
C TYR A 149 25.17 -37.84 -59.79
N PRO A 150 24.50 -37.46 -60.88
CA PRO A 150 25.21 -37.26 -62.11
C PRO A 150 25.77 -35.86 -62.21
N LEU A 151 27.06 -35.80 -62.39
CA LEU A 151 27.81 -34.66 -62.90
C LEU A 151 27.32 -34.33 -64.32
N VAL A 152 26.93 -33.09 -64.56
CA VAL A 152 26.86 -32.52 -65.91
C VAL A 152 27.58 -31.19 -65.95
N ARG A 153 28.43 -31.10 -66.92
CA ARG A 153 29.42 -30.13 -67.37
C ARG A 153 28.94 -28.65 -67.40
#